data_1d4c43a84f0d3793e855d3d51b0534ce
#
_entry.id   1d4c43a84f0d3793e855d3d51b0534ce
#
_cell.length_a   1.000
_cell.length_b   1.000
_cell.length_c   1.000
_cell.angle_alpha   90.00
_cell.angle_beta   90.00
_cell.angle_gamma   90.00
#
_symmetry.space_group_name_H-M   'P 1'
#
loop_
_entity.id
_entity.type
_entity.pdbx_description
1 polymer ?
#
loop_
_entity_poly.entity_id
_entity_poly.type
_entity_poly.pdbx_seq_one_letter_code
_entity_poly.pdbx_strand_id
1 'polypeptide(L)'
;AQHTIKLSELDLSKLWQEYGKVQTGKSVSGEPATIQRQTFKDVIGTHAQSILKIDLHGNATRFHAQVGVADSQVEVSDKSLTILPLVNGTKLYFRKEGDDKQFIGLAGKSGKIENGSVRFVLKGDNKELYNSGIVRGNEAPQSIDVSLKGVRVLELAVEPTNDGASGDNALWIAPTIEYQSDRPCTLDAGYAGKGPEMTKTISTLLAKKISKLPVLSEPVSSQTNFDWLISSEKSKAGIYASADQKSIIVANPMVSRTFRIFPNLATTNFINRMTGESMLRAVSSEGSIQIDGKKWMIGGLTGQPERGYLKEEWIEKMTTIPESFLIEDFEILPIKEDIKWARSRWALNKEAATGCEIIFTLRGDKELKDVTVKLHVSVYDKIPVIRKRFELVNHSVLPVNIDAFQVEYLAFSEPESPGGGDPTKFLLPNIHIESDYACGGSFTEKETD
;
A
#
# COMPACT_ATOMS: atom_id res chain seq x y z
N ALA A 1 36.69 12.10 5.76
CA ALA A 1 37.14 10.77 6.21
C ALA A 1 36.05 9.76 5.86
N GLN A 2 36.42 8.54 5.51
CA GLN A 2 35.46 7.46 5.32
C GLN A 2 35.18 6.85 6.69
N HIS A 3 33.88 6.66 6.98
CA HIS A 3 33.38 6.08 8.20
C HIS A 3 32.62 4.78 7.89
N THR A 4 32.56 3.89 8.85
CA THR A 4 31.80 2.65 8.75
C THR A 4 30.88 2.53 9.95
N ILE A 5 29.61 2.14 9.71
CA ILE A 5 28.64 1.88 10.77
C ILE A 5 28.08 0.46 10.58
N LYS A 6 27.91 -0.26 11.69
CA LYS A 6 27.19 -1.54 11.70
C LYS A 6 25.69 -1.28 11.76
N LEU A 7 24.90 -2.10 11.08
CA LEU A 7 23.44 -2.00 11.18
C LEU A 7 22.93 -2.16 12.62
N SER A 8 23.61 -2.95 13.43
CA SER A 8 23.29 -3.13 14.86
C SER A 8 23.44 -1.86 15.72
N GLU A 9 24.11 -0.83 15.20
CA GLU A 9 24.27 0.48 15.84
C GLU A 9 23.17 1.48 15.47
N LEU A 10 22.28 1.09 14.55
CA LEU A 10 21.10 1.86 14.15
C LEU A 10 19.89 1.52 15.02
N ASP A 11 18.89 2.37 14.99
CA ASP A 11 17.62 2.11 15.67
C ASP A 11 16.80 1.05 14.90
N LEU A 12 16.94 -0.21 15.27
CA LEU A 12 16.25 -1.32 14.64
C LEU A 12 14.79 -1.46 15.08
N SER A 13 14.30 -0.65 16.03
CA SER A 13 12.88 -0.64 16.42
C SER A 13 11.96 -0.21 15.29
N LYS A 14 12.50 0.46 14.27
CA LYS A 14 11.80 0.88 13.06
C LYS A 14 11.75 -0.18 11.95
N LEU A 15 12.45 -1.31 12.14
CA LEU A 15 12.31 -2.44 11.25
C LEU A 15 10.91 -3.04 11.41
N TRP A 16 10.20 -3.13 10.31
CA TRP A 16 8.93 -3.84 10.26
C TRP A 16 9.14 -5.28 9.83
N GLN A 17 8.45 -6.21 10.49
CA GLN A 17 8.39 -7.60 10.04
C GLN A 17 7.06 -8.24 10.43
N GLU A 18 6.64 -9.22 9.65
CA GLU A 18 5.34 -9.87 9.80
C GLU A 18 5.28 -10.75 11.05
N TYR A 19 6.38 -11.41 11.39
CA TYR A 19 6.43 -12.34 12.52
C TYR A 19 7.62 -12.04 13.44
N GLY A 20 7.40 -12.17 14.76
CA GLY A 20 8.43 -12.03 15.78
C GLY A 20 8.94 -10.59 15.96
N LYS A 21 10.14 -10.48 16.53
CA LYS A 21 10.86 -9.21 16.72
C LYS A 21 12.27 -9.34 16.22
N VAL A 22 12.79 -8.29 15.60
CA VAL A 22 14.21 -8.23 15.22
C VAL A 22 15.13 -8.55 16.40
N GLN A 23 16.14 -9.37 16.16
CA GLN A 23 17.12 -9.77 17.16
C GLN A 23 18.53 -9.33 16.71
N THR A 24 19.34 -8.88 17.67
CA THR A 24 20.77 -8.60 17.45
C THR A 24 21.59 -9.70 18.11
N GLY A 25 22.55 -10.28 17.37
CA GLY A 25 23.41 -11.37 17.85
C GLY A 25 22.74 -12.73 17.92
N LYS A 26 21.49 -12.84 17.47
CA LYS A 26 20.67 -14.07 17.53
C LYS A 26 19.80 -14.19 16.29
N SER A 27 19.25 -15.37 16.06
CA SER A 27 18.16 -15.54 15.10
C SER A 27 16.85 -14.91 15.62
N VAL A 28 15.87 -14.72 14.76
CA VAL A 28 14.57 -14.14 15.14
C VAL A 28 13.85 -14.96 16.22
N SER A 29 14.09 -16.25 16.31
CA SER A 29 13.57 -17.13 17.36
C SER A 29 14.23 -16.94 18.73
N GLY A 30 15.28 -16.10 18.82
CA GLY A 30 16.05 -15.90 20.05
C GLY A 30 17.16 -16.93 20.27
N GLU A 31 17.27 -17.92 19.40
CA GLU A 31 18.31 -18.95 19.43
C GLU A 31 19.63 -18.44 18.82
N PRO A 32 20.78 -19.14 19.08
CA PRO A 32 22.02 -18.81 18.41
C PRO A 32 21.89 -18.78 16.89
N ALA A 33 22.43 -17.74 16.26
CA ALA A 33 22.40 -17.58 14.81
C ALA A 33 23.41 -18.54 14.18
N THR A 34 22.97 -19.70 13.72
CA THR A 34 23.82 -20.72 13.09
C THR A 34 23.39 -21.01 11.66
N ILE A 35 24.38 -21.19 10.79
CA ILE A 35 24.18 -21.71 9.42
C ILE A 35 25.21 -22.81 9.22
N GLN A 36 24.80 -24.00 8.77
CA GLN A 36 25.66 -25.16 8.61
C GLN A 36 26.50 -25.46 9.87
N ARG A 37 25.90 -25.29 11.05
CA ARG A 37 26.53 -25.44 12.39
C ARG A 37 27.60 -24.38 12.73
N GLN A 38 27.85 -23.42 11.87
CA GLN A 38 28.71 -22.28 12.18
C GLN A 38 27.89 -21.19 12.86
N THR A 39 28.31 -20.73 14.04
CA THR A 39 27.66 -19.67 14.80
C THR A 39 28.23 -18.30 14.42
N PHE A 40 27.32 -17.35 14.17
CA PHE A 40 27.65 -15.96 13.87
C PHE A 40 27.21 -15.07 15.03
N LYS A 41 28.09 -14.18 15.50
CA LYS A 41 27.81 -13.27 16.62
C LYS A 41 27.37 -11.89 16.16
N ASP A 42 27.90 -11.39 15.04
CA ASP A 42 27.56 -10.11 14.46
C ASP A 42 26.47 -10.32 13.41
N VAL A 43 25.22 -10.41 13.88
CA VAL A 43 24.07 -10.70 13.04
C VAL A 43 22.86 -9.87 13.45
N ILE A 44 21.98 -9.65 12.49
CA ILE A 44 20.61 -9.21 12.71
C ILE A 44 19.70 -10.32 12.22
N GLY A 45 18.94 -10.91 13.15
CA GLY A 45 17.94 -11.94 12.87
C GLY A 45 16.58 -11.31 12.61
N THR A 46 16.02 -11.63 11.45
CA THR A 46 14.71 -11.18 11.01
C THR A 46 13.89 -12.35 10.48
N HIS A 47 12.62 -12.13 10.20
CA HIS A 47 11.74 -13.10 9.55
C HIS A 47 11.22 -12.54 8.23
N ALA A 48 10.97 -13.36 7.23
CA ALA A 48 10.21 -12.94 6.06
C ALA A 48 8.71 -12.82 6.43
N GLN A 49 8.05 -11.78 6.04
CA GLN A 49 8.48 -10.59 5.33
C GLN A 49 9.06 -9.57 6.32
N SER A 50 10.16 -8.90 5.96
CA SER A 50 10.68 -7.78 6.76
C SER A 50 11.25 -6.68 5.88
N ILE A 51 11.19 -5.44 6.39
CA ILE A 51 11.66 -4.23 5.70
C ILE A 51 12.35 -3.32 6.71
N LEU A 52 13.58 -2.91 6.38
CA LEU A 52 14.32 -1.85 7.06
C LEU A 52 14.68 -0.77 6.05
N LYS A 53 14.30 0.47 6.32
CA LYS A 53 14.68 1.64 5.51
C LYS A 53 15.68 2.51 6.24
N ILE A 54 16.65 3.01 5.51
CA ILE A 54 17.78 3.78 6.05
C ILE A 54 17.99 5.02 5.19
N ASP A 55 17.90 6.21 5.80
CA ASP A 55 18.34 7.46 5.16
C ASP A 55 19.89 7.49 5.17
N LEU A 56 20.46 7.48 4.00
CA LEU A 56 21.91 7.56 3.78
C LEU A 56 22.38 9.01 3.59
N HIS A 57 21.48 9.98 3.61
CA HIS A 57 21.74 11.40 3.32
C HIS A 57 22.46 11.66 1.99
N GLY A 58 22.48 10.65 1.07
CA GLY A 58 23.17 10.71 -0.21
C GLY A 58 24.70 10.64 -0.14
N ASN A 59 25.27 10.31 1.03
CA ASN A 59 26.72 10.32 1.24
C ASN A 59 27.31 8.94 1.58
N ALA A 60 26.53 7.89 1.54
CA ALA A 60 27.02 6.52 1.65
C ALA A 60 27.69 6.06 0.36
N THR A 61 28.67 5.19 0.51
CA THR A 61 29.50 4.71 -0.60
C THR A 61 29.29 3.24 -0.89
N ARG A 62 29.08 2.41 0.17
CA ARG A 62 29.05 0.97 0.02
C ARG A 62 28.28 0.27 1.13
N PHE A 63 27.63 -0.85 0.80
CA PHE A 63 27.02 -1.78 1.74
C PHE A 63 27.69 -3.14 1.63
N HIS A 64 28.04 -3.71 2.77
CA HIS A 64 28.59 -5.07 2.87
C HIS A 64 27.76 -5.89 3.86
N ALA A 65 27.52 -7.14 3.52
CA ALA A 65 26.94 -8.13 4.40
C ALA A 65 27.19 -9.55 3.88
N GLN A 66 26.91 -10.55 4.70
CA GLN A 66 26.55 -11.88 4.24
C GLN A 66 25.11 -12.14 4.64
N VAL A 67 24.42 -12.99 3.90
CA VAL A 67 23.01 -13.33 4.15
C VAL A 67 22.80 -14.83 4.07
N GLY A 68 21.88 -15.33 4.87
CA GLY A 68 21.53 -16.74 4.87
C GLY A 68 20.30 -17.00 5.74
N VAL A 69 19.84 -18.24 5.75
CA VAL A 69 18.73 -18.70 6.59
C VAL A 69 19.31 -19.50 7.75
N ALA A 70 18.88 -19.17 8.98
CA ALA A 70 19.36 -19.84 10.19
C ALA A 70 18.98 -21.34 10.19
N ASP A 71 19.88 -22.16 10.75
CA ASP A 71 19.61 -23.58 10.95
C ASP A 71 18.34 -23.77 11.78
N SER A 72 17.49 -24.67 11.33
CA SER A 72 16.32 -25.09 12.12
C SER A 72 16.74 -26.04 13.24
N GLN A 73 16.21 -25.84 14.44
CA GLN A 73 16.43 -26.72 15.59
C GLN A 73 15.44 -27.90 15.65
N VAL A 74 14.63 -28.11 14.61
CA VAL A 74 13.66 -29.23 14.61
C VAL A 74 14.40 -30.55 14.48
N GLU A 75 14.46 -31.31 15.54
CA GLU A 75 14.97 -32.69 15.50
C GLU A 75 13.99 -33.62 14.81
N VAL A 76 14.49 -34.41 13.85
CA VAL A 76 13.70 -35.38 13.06
C VAL A 76 13.22 -36.60 13.90
N SER A 77 13.53 -36.64 15.19
CA SER A 77 13.11 -37.68 16.14
C SER A 77 11.66 -37.55 16.61
N ASP A 78 10.96 -36.49 16.26
CA ASP A 78 9.55 -36.29 16.65
C ASP A 78 8.64 -37.28 15.91
N LYS A 79 8.09 -38.23 16.67
CA LYS A 79 7.15 -39.26 16.17
C LYS A 79 5.83 -38.69 15.65
N SER A 80 5.57 -37.40 15.87
CA SER A 80 4.39 -36.70 15.37
C SER A 80 4.52 -36.25 13.88
N LEU A 81 5.72 -36.38 13.30
CA LEU A 81 5.96 -35.95 11.94
C LEU A 81 5.56 -37.00 10.91
N THR A 82 4.79 -36.60 9.93
CA THR A 82 4.53 -37.39 8.71
C THR A 82 5.57 -37.07 7.66
N ILE A 83 6.24 -38.08 7.12
CA ILE A 83 7.30 -37.95 6.14
C ILE A 83 6.79 -38.41 4.78
N LEU A 84 6.89 -37.54 3.77
CA LEU A 84 6.61 -37.87 2.37
C LEU A 84 7.91 -37.83 1.56
N PRO A 85 8.40 -38.94 1.01
CA PRO A 85 9.61 -38.95 0.19
C PRO A 85 9.30 -38.36 -1.18
N LEU A 86 10.21 -37.51 -1.70
CA LEU A 86 10.20 -37.00 -3.07
C LEU A 86 11.16 -37.82 -3.96
N VAL A 87 10.92 -37.80 -5.27
CA VAL A 87 11.68 -38.56 -6.29
C VAL A 87 13.17 -38.23 -6.29
N ASN A 88 13.56 -37.01 -5.87
CA ASN A 88 14.98 -36.57 -5.81
C ASN A 88 15.71 -36.93 -4.51
N GLY A 89 15.07 -37.69 -3.63
CA GLY A 89 15.61 -38.07 -2.33
C GLY A 89 15.40 -37.02 -1.22
N THR A 90 14.73 -35.93 -1.51
CA THR A 90 14.28 -34.99 -0.49
C THR A 90 13.06 -35.54 0.24
N LYS A 91 12.89 -35.18 1.49
CA LYS A 91 11.75 -35.60 2.30
C LYS A 91 10.96 -34.38 2.77
N LEU A 92 9.65 -34.42 2.60
CA LEU A 92 8.71 -33.42 3.13
C LEU A 92 8.27 -33.86 4.52
N TYR A 93 8.32 -32.94 5.48
CA TYR A 93 7.91 -33.17 6.86
C TYR A 93 6.65 -32.34 7.16
N PHE A 94 5.64 -33.01 7.72
CA PHE A 94 4.40 -32.41 8.13
C PHE A 94 4.15 -32.73 9.60
N ARG A 95 3.69 -31.75 10.38
CA ARG A 95 3.11 -31.99 11.70
C ARG A 95 1.61 -32.15 11.54
N LYS A 96 1.04 -33.19 12.14
CA LYS A 96 -0.40 -33.37 12.19
C LYS A 96 -0.95 -32.67 13.43
N GLU A 97 -1.81 -31.68 13.21
CA GLU A 97 -2.52 -30.97 14.25
C GLU A 97 -4.03 -31.15 13.98
N GLY A 98 -4.69 -32.07 14.69
CA GLY A 98 -6.07 -32.50 14.39
C GLY A 98 -6.16 -33.23 13.06
N ASP A 99 -7.06 -32.79 12.17
CA ASP A 99 -7.20 -33.32 10.81
C ASP A 99 -6.33 -32.57 9.76
N ASP A 100 -5.72 -31.45 10.15
CA ASP A 100 -4.87 -30.66 9.27
C ASP A 100 -3.41 -31.11 9.31
N LYS A 101 -2.75 -31.04 8.15
CA LYS A 101 -1.31 -31.30 8.02
C LYS A 101 -0.60 -29.99 7.83
N GLN A 102 0.09 -29.51 8.87
CA GLN A 102 0.95 -28.35 8.75
C GLN A 102 2.29 -28.74 8.13
N PHE A 103 2.67 -28.10 7.03
CA PHE A 103 4.00 -28.23 6.45
C PHE A 103 5.05 -27.64 7.41
N ILE A 104 6.11 -28.42 7.69
CA ILE A 104 7.17 -28.00 8.61
C ILE A 104 8.48 -27.74 7.87
N GLY A 105 8.76 -28.44 6.79
CA GLY A 105 9.95 -28.20 6.01
C GLY A 105 10.37 -29.36 5.11
N LEU A 106 11.48 -29.13 4.39
CA LEU A 106 12.14 -30.10 3.52
C LEU A 106 13.42 -30.59 4.21
N ALA A 107 13.66 -31.89 4.26
CA ALA A 107 14.97 -32.41 4.63
C ALA A 107 15.71 -32.93 3.40
N GLY A 108 16.87 -32.41 3.18
CA GLY A 108 17.81 -32.93 2.21
C GLY A 108 18.39 -34.30 2.64
N LYS A 109 19.37 -34.79 1.87
CA LYS A 109 20.05 -36.08 2.12
C LYS A 109 20.71 -36.19 3.51
N SER A 110 20.92 -35.09 4.21
CA SER A 110 21.53 -35.03 5.56
C SER A 110 20.56 -35.43 6.70
N GLY A 111 19.27 -35.65 6.42
CA GLY A 111 18.26 -36.00 7.43
C GLY A 111 17.88 -34.83 8.36
N LYS A 112 18.32 -33.61 8.10
CA LYS A 112 17.90 -32.40 8.80
C LYS A 112 16.79 -31.71 8.03
N ILE A 113 15.81 -31.15 8.75
CA ILE A 113 14.77 -30.34 8.16
C ILE A 113 15.42 -29.01 7.71
N GLU A 114 15.42 -28.79 6.41
CA GLU A 114 15.84 -27.52 5.80
C GLU A 114 14.59 -26.64 5.79
N ASN A 115 14.41 -25.85 6.85
CA ASN A 115 13.28 -24.96 6.98
C ASN A 115 13.60 -23.59 6.43
N GLY A 116 12.60 -23.07 5.72
CA GLY A 116 12.57 -21.72 5.22
C GLY A 116 13.34 -21.50 3.93
N SER A 117 12.77 -20.66 3.12
CA SER A 117 13.44 -20.11 1.95
C SER A 117 13.01 -18.66 1.72
N VAL A 118 13.98 -17.77 1.61
CA VAL A 118 13.76 -16.33 1.51
C VAL A 118 14.52 -15.73 0.35
N ARG A 119 14.16 -14.51 -0.02
CA ARG A 119 14.96 -13.64 -0.88
C ARG A 119 15.41 -12.42 -0.10
N PHE A 120 16.68 -12.08 -0.21
CA PHE A 120 17.21 -10.82 0.28
C PHE A 120 17.28 -9.83 -0.86
N VAL A 121 16.61 -8.70 -0.71
CA VAL A 121 16.51 -7.67 -1.74
C VAL A 121 17.00 -6.34 -1.17
N LEU A 122 17.92 -5.69 -1.87
CA LEU A 122 18.33 -4.32 -1.58
C LEU A 122 17.80 -3.40 -2.66
N LYS A 123 17.17 -2.31 -2.23
CA LYS A 123 16.74 -1.23 -3.14
C LYS A 123 17.36 0.08 -2.71
N GLY A 124 17.85 0.84 -3.68
CA GLY A 124 18.29 2.21 -3.51
C GLY A 124 17.36 3.16 -4.24
N ASP A 125 16.72 4.08 -3.52
CA ASP A 125 15.72 4.99 -4.08
C ASP A 125 14.67 4.28 -4.96
N ASN A 126 14.13 3.17 -4.43
CA ASN A 126 13.16 2.26 -5.04
C ASN A 126 13.66 1.45 -6.27
N LYS A 127 14.96 1.51 -6.61
CA LYS A 127 15.55 0.68 -7.66
C LYS A 127 16.26 -0.50 -7.05
N GLU A 128 16.04 -1.69 -7.59
CA GLU A 128 16.75 -2.89 -7.15
C GLU A 128 18.26 -2.75 -7.42
N LEU A 129 19.04 -2.92 -6.36
CA LEU A 129 20.50 -2.91 -6.39
C LEU A 129 21.08 -4.32 -6.28
N TYR A 130 20.36 -5.20 -5.58
CA TYR A 130 20.77 -6.57 -5.35
C TYR A 130 19.54 -7.45 -5.08
N ASN A 131 19.60 -8.68 -5.57
CA ASN A 131 18.63 -9.73 -5.31
C ASN A 131 19.37 -11.05 -5.19
N SER A 132 19.25 -11.70 -4.04
CA SER A 132 19.96 -12.97 -3.77
C SER A 132 19.47 -14.15 -4.59
N GLY A 133 18.29 -14.02 -5.24
CA GLY A 133 17.52 -15.19 -5.60
C GLY A 133 16.99 -15.91 -4.36
N ILE A 134 16.58 -17.17 -4.52
CA ILE A 134 16.06 -17.98 -3.40
C ILE A 134 17.24 -18.51 -2.59
N VAL A 135 17.30 -18.15 -1.31
CA VAL A 135 18.26 -18.65 -0.32
C VAL A 135 17.51 -19.60 0.62
N ARG A 136 18.01 -20.83 0.75
CA ARG A 136 17.37 -21.87 1.57
C ARG A 136 18.13 -22.13 2.86
N GLY A 137 17.43 -22.70 3.83
CA GLY A 137 18.07 -23.26 5.02
C GLY A 137 19.15 -24.28 4.64
N ASN A 138 20.23 -24.31 5.41
CA ASN A 138 21.40 -25.15 5.20
C ASN A 138 22.26 -24.85 3.95
N GLU A 139 22.02 -23.75 3.26
CA GLU A 139 22.94 -23.21 2.24
C GLU A 139 24.03 -22.34 2.90
N ALA A 140 25.22 -22.30 2.30
CA ALA A 140 26.28 -21.41 2.78
C ALA A 140 25.86 -19.94 2.62
N PRO A 141 26.28 -19.05 3.55
CA PRO A 141 25.94 -17.63 3.44
C PRO A 141 26.45 -17.02 2.11
N GLN A 142 25.62 -16.18 1.52
CA GLN A 142 25.96 -15.43 0.31
C GLN A 142 26.52 -14.06 0.69
N SER A 143 27.58 -13.62 0.03
CA SER A 143 28.17 -12.30 0.23
C SER A 143 27.47 -11.24 -0.60
N ILE A 144 27.20 -10.11 0.02
CA ILE A 144 26.66 -8.90 -0.61
C ILE A 144 27.72 -7.81 -0.54
N ASP A 145 27.95 -7.17 -1.67
CA ASP A 145 28.84 -6.03 -1.81
C ASP A 145 28.27 -5.09 -2.87
N VAL A 146 27.62 -4.01 -2.43
CA VAL A 146 26.84 -3.13 -3.29
C VAL A 146 27.29 -1.68 -3.15
N SER A 147 27.49 -1.00 -4.28
CA SER A 147 27.72 0.44 -4.30
C SER A 147 26.46 1.21 -3.92
N LEU A 148 26.59 2.13 -2.97
CA LEU A 148 25.53 3.04 -2.55
C LEU A 148 25.72 4.47 -3.05
N LYS A 149 26.65 4.68 -3.98
CA LYS A 149 26.98 6.02 -4.48
C LYS A 149 25.75 6.67 -5.12
N GLY A 150 25.33 7.83 -4.59
CA GLY A 150 24.19 8.58 -5.05
C GLY A 150 22.83 8.09 -4.52
N VAL A 151 22.81 7.01 -3.74
CA VAL A 151 21.60 6.51 -3.09
C VAL A 151 21.29 7.36 -1.85
N ARG A 152 20.05 7.80 -1.74
CA ARG A 152 19.58 8.53 -0.57
C ARG A 152 18.90 7.63 0.46
N VAL A 153 18.01 6.76 0.01
CA VAL A 153 17.32 5.81 0.88
C VAL A 153 17.67 4.39 0.46
N LEU A 154 18.20 3.62 1.39
CA LEU A 154 18.44 2.19 1.24
C LEU A 154 17.30 1.42 1.90
N GLU A 155 16.70 0.49 1.16
CA GLU A 155 15.75 -0.49 1.68
C GLU A 155 16.41 -1.86 1.69
N LEU A 156 16.38 -2.50 2.86
CA LEU A 156 16.77 -3.89 3.08
C LEU A 156 15.48 -4.69 3.30
N ALA A 157 15.15 -5.59 2.38
CA ALA A 157 13.98 -6.42 2.46
C ALA A 157 14.34 -7.90 2.54
N VAL A 158 13.56 -8.66 3.29
CA VAL A 158 13.53 -10.12 3.24
C VAL A 158 12.13 -10.52 2.78
N GLU A 159 12.05 -11.18 1.66
CA GLU A 159 10.79 -11.59 1.04
C GLU A 159 10.58 -13.10 1.21
N PRO A 160 9.35 -13.57 1.50
CA PRO A 160 9.02 -14.99 1.49
C PRO A 160 9.09 -15.56 0.07
N THR A 161 9.17 -16.87 -0.02
CA THR A 161 9.07 -17.59 -1.29
C THR A 161 7.73 -18.35 -1.39
N ASN A 162 7.54 -19.14 -2.42
CA ASN A 162 6.28 -19.83 -2.67
C ASN A 162 6.03 -21.05 -1.76
N ASP A 163 6.93 -21.37 -0.83
CA ASP A 163 6.80 -22.50 0.11
C ASP A 163 6.21 -22.08 1.46
N GLY A 164 5.74 -20.85 1.59
CA GLY A 164 5.16 -20.29 2.81
C GLY A 164 6.21 -19.57 3.67
N ALA A 165 5.79 -19.06 4.82
CA ALA A 165 6.66 -18.28 5.71
C ALA A 165 7.22 -19.12 6.89
N SER A 166 6.96 -20.42 6.94
CA SER A 166 7.42 -21.26 8.04
C SER A 166 8.92 -21.50 8.01
N GLY A 167 9.62 -21.08 9.05
CA GLY A 167 11.07 -21.27 9.16
C GLY A 167 11.92 -20.23 8.42
N ASP A 168 11.33 -19.16 7.94
CA ASP A 168 12.00 -18.06 7.21
C ASP A 168 12.84 -17.18 8.13
N ASN A 169 13.69 -17.84 8.94
CA ASN A 169 14.59 -17.19 9.89
C ASN A 169 15.81 -16.61 9.18
N ALA A 170 15.65 -15.42 8.64
CA ALA A 170 16.68 -14.73 7.87
C ALA A 170 17.76 -14.10 8.76
N LEU A 171 19.01 -14.17 8.32
CA LEU A 171 20.17 -13.56 8.98
C LEU A 171 20.86 -12.58 8.04
N TRP A 172 21.03 -11.35 8.52
CA TRP A 172 21.99 -10.38 7.99
C TRP A 172 23.27 -10.50 8.82
N ILE A 173 24.34 -11.01 8.25
CA ILE A 173 25.61 -11.30 8.95
C ILE A 173 26.60 -10.18 8.67
N ALA A 174 27.14 -9.60 9.73
CA ALA A 174 28.07 -8.47 9.71
C ALA A 174 27.69 -7.34 8.75
N PRO A 175 26.41 -6.87 8.76
CA PRO A 175 25.97 -5.84 7.83
C PRO A 175 26.56 -4.48 8.21
N THR A 176 27.22 -3.83 7.23
CA THR A 176 27.89 -2.53 7.42
C THR A 176 27.60 -1.57 6.28
N ILE A 177 27.59 -0.28 6.60
CA ILE A 177 27.47 0.82 5.65
C ILE A 177 28.70 1.71 5.76
N GLU A 178 29.37 1.96 4.65
CA GLU A 178 30.43 2.97 4.53
C GLU A 178 29.84 4.31 4.10
N TYR A 179 30.22 5.40 4.77
CA TYR A 179 29.71 6.76 4.49
C TYR A 179 30.80 7.82 4.73
N GLN A 180 30.53 9.05 4.26
CA GLN A 180 31.53 10.13 4.25
C GLN A 180 31.31 11.21 5.32
N SER A 181 30.09 11.69 5.50
CA SER A 181 29.77 12.82 6.39
C SER A 181 28.66 12.53 7.38
N ASP A 182 27.42 12.55 6.92
CA ASP A 182 26.26 12.41 7.80
C ASP A 182 26.00 10.94 8.11
N ARG A 183 25.88 10.65 9.41
CA ARG A 183 25.64 9.28 9.88
C ARG A 183 24.28 8.77 9.38
N PRO A 184 24.23 7.59 8.74
CA PRO A 184 22.97 6.96 8.37
C PRO A 184 22.03 6.80 9.56
N CYS A 185 20.73 6.96 9.32
CA CYS A 185 19.70 6.76 10.33
C CYS A 185 18.52 5.98 9.77
N THR A 186 17.83 5.24 10.64
CA THR A 186 16.67 4.44 10.23
C THR A 186 15.44 5.29 10.04
N LEU A 187 14.67 4.93 9.04
CA LEU A 187 13.35 5.49 8.72
C LEU A 187 12.27 4.46 9.07
N ASP A 188 11.04 4.93 9.28
CA ASP A 188 9.90 4.02 9.42
C ASP A 188 9.74 3.18 8.14
N ALA A 189 9.39 1.92 8.28
CA ALA A 189 9.25 0.99 7.14
C ALA A 189 8.23 1.49 6.10
N GLY A 190 7.19 2.19 6.54
CA GLY A 190 6.22 2.86 5.67
C GLY A 190 6.75 4.12 4.97
N TYR A 191 8.02 4.53 5.22
CA TYR A 191 8.60 5.67 4.51
C TYR A 191 8.77 5.34 3.03
N ALA A 192 7.96 5.96 2.20
CA ALA A 192 7.92 5.70 0.76
C ALA A 192 8.86 6.63 -0.07
N GLY A 193 9.74 7.37 0.60
CA GLY A 193 10.54 8.42 -0.03
C GLY A 193 9.85 9.78 0.01
N LYS A 194 10.55 10.81 -0.46
CA LYS A 194 9.99 12.15 -0.57
C LYS A 194 9.23 12.26 -1.87
N GLY A 195 7.91 12.40 -1.79
CA GLY A 195 7.06 12.66 -2.94
C GLY A 195 7.23 14.09 -3.50
N PRO A 196 6.59 14.41 -4.61
CA PRO A 196 6.60 15.76 -5.17
C PRO A 196 6.01 16.75 -4.17
N GLU A 197 6.59 17.95 -4.09
CA GLU A 197 6.13 19.00 -3.17
C GLU A 197 5.34 20.06 -3.92
N MET A 198 4.24 20.48 -3.32
CA MET A 198 3.44 21.58 -3.84
C MET A 198 4.19 22.90 -3.69
N THR A 199 4.27 23.66 -4.77
CA THR A 199 4.86 25.01 -4.71
C THR A 199 3.99 25.96 -3.91
N LYS A 200 4.60 26.98 -3.31
CA LYS A 200 3.87 28.01 -2.55
C LYS A 200 2.79 28.69 -3.43
N THR A 201 3.05 28.88 -4.70
CA THR A 201 2.10 29.48 -5.66
C THR A 201 0.85 28.63 -5.80
N ILE A 202 1.02 27.33 -6.07
CA ILE A 202 -0.09 26.38 -6.19
C ILE A 202 -0.87 26.29 -4.88
N SER A 203 -0.18 26.13 -3.75
CA SER A 203 -0.79 26.06 -2.43
C SER A 203 -1.66 27.29 -2.14
N THR A 204 -1.15 28.49 -2.43
CA THR A 204 -1.90 29.74 -2.23
C THR A 204 -3.10 29.83 -3.17
N LEU A 205 -2.98 29.39 -4.42
CA LEU A 205 -4.09 29.38 -5.38
C LEU A 205 -5.20 28.44 -4.90
N LEU A 206 -4.87 27.22 -4.54
CA LEU A 206 -5.83 26.23 -4.07
C LEU A 206 -6.52 26.70 -2.78
N ALA A 207 -5.78 27.21 -1.80
CA ALA A 207 -6.35 27.75 -0.57
C ALA A 207 -7.35 28.89 -0.84
N LYS A 208 -7.02 29.80 -1.76
CA LYS A 208 -7.93 30.88 -2.19
C LYS A 208 -9.18 30.37 -2.90
N LYS A 209 -9.09 29.28 -3.66
CA LYS A 209 -10.26 28.67 -4.29
C LYS A 209 -11.14 27.96 -3.28
N ILE A 210 -10.54 27.20 -2.36
CA ILE A 210 -11.26 26.47 -1.31
C ILE A 210 -12.01 27.45 -0.39
N SER A 211 -11.40 28.59 -0.01
CA SER A 211 -12.03 29.59 0.86
C SER A 211 -13.29 30.23 0.29
N LYS A 212 -13.55 30.06 -1.00
CA LYS A 212 -14.79 30.55 -1.66
C LYS A 212 -15.91 29.52 -1.65
N LEU A 213 -15.63 28.27 -1.29
CA LEU A 213 -16.64 27.22 -1.23
C LEU A 213 -17.48 27.38 0.04
N PRO A 214 -18.76 27.03 0.00
CA PRO A 214 -19.56 26.92 1.20
C PRO A 214 -18.97 25.85 2.12
N VAL A 215 -18.98 26.10 3.41
CA VAL A 215 -18.55 25.11 4.40
C VAL A 215 -19.68 24.13 4.66
N LEU A 216 -19.41 22.84 4.57
CA LEU A 216 -20.37 21.84 5.01
C LEU A 216 -20.39 21.87 6.55
N SER A 217 -21.44 22.43 7.13
CA SER A 217 -21.71 22.30 8.56
C SER A 217 -21.94 20.80 8.86
N GLU A 218 -21.33 20.34 9.96
CA GLU A 218 -21.27 18.98 10.48
C GLU A 218 -22.46 18.11 10.10
N PRO A 219 -22.23 16.79 9.96
CA PRO A 219 -23.23 15.88 9.46
C PRO A 219 -24.49 16.07 10.27
N VAL A 220 -25.53 16.56 9.62
CA VAL A 220 -26.83 16.32 10.15
C VAL A 220 -26.95 14.81 10.21
N SER A 221 -26.80 14.24 11.40
CA SER A 221 -27.30 12.91 11.71
C SER A 221 -28.85 13.01 11.63
N SER A 222 -29.32 13.45 10.47
CA SER A 222 -30.70 13.27 10.15
C SER A 222 -30.82 11.77 9.90
N GLN A 223 -31.30 11.08 10.92
CA GLN A 223 -32.08 9.89 10.68
C GLN A 223 -33.23 10.33 9.75
N THR A 224 -32.91 10.54 8.49
CA THR A 224 -33.92 10.71 7.46
C THR A 224 -34.45 9.32 7.26
N ASN A 225 -35.55 9.02 7.98
CA ASN A 225 -36.35 7.82 7.80
C ASN A 225 -37.08 7.85 6.44
N PHE A 226 -36.41 8.30 5.37
CA PHE A 226 -37.00 8.25 4.05
C PHE A 226 -36.29 7.22 3.18
N ASP A 227 -37.07 6.45 2.49
CA ASP A 227 -36.60 5.54 1.47
C ASP A 227 -36.40 6.32 0.16
N TRP A 228 -35.14 6.57 -0.20
CA TRP A 228 -34.78 7.32 -1.39
C TRP A 228 -35.21 6.64 -2.70
N LEU A 229 -35.49 5.33 -2.68
CA LEU A 229 -36.01 4.59 -3.81
C LEU A 229 -37.50 4.91 -4.05
N ILE A 230 -38.25 5.27 -3.00
CA ILE A 230 -39.70 5.51 -3.04
C ILE A 230 -40.02 7.00 -3.02
N SER A 231 -39.26 7.77 -2.24
CA SER A 231 -39.46 9.20 -2.05
C SER A 231 -38.57 10.01 -2.97
N SER A 232 -39.19 10.83 -3.84
CA SER A 232 -38.46 11.80 -4.67
C SER A 232 -38.04 13.02 -3.84
N GLU A 233 -37.08 12.85 -2.94
CA GLU A 233 -36.58 13.95 -2.11
C GLU A 233 -35.96 15.07 -2.95
N LYS A 234 -36.10 16.31 -2.45
CA LYS A 234 -35.47 17.50 -3.03
C LYS A 234 -33.99 17.60 -2.66
N SER A 235 -33.30 16.46 -2.57
CA SER A 235 -31.90 16.43 -2.20
C SER A 235 -31.03 16.99 -3.31
N LYS A 236 -30.14 17.91 -2.97
CA LYS A 236 -29.21 18.55 -3.90
C LYS A 236 -27.78 18.14 -3.60
N ALA A 237 -27.07 17.84 -4.67
CA ALA A 237 -25.64 17.63 -4.64
C ALA A 237 -24.90 18.98 -4.53
N GLY A 238 -23.74 18.96 -3.88
CA GLY A 238 -22.92 20.15 -3.71
C GLY A 238 -21.46 19.82 -3.46
N ILE A 239 -20.63 20.83 -3.68
CA ILE A 239 -19.20 20.82 -3.40
C ILE A 239 -18.93 21.84 -2.29
N TYR A 240 -18.26 21.39 -1.23
CA TYR A 240 -18.08 22.15 0.01
C TYR A 240 -16.60 22.15 0.43
N ALA A 241 -16.22 23.15 1.21
CA ALA A 241 -14.98 23.12 1.98
C ALA A 241 -15.19 22.44 3.33
N SER A 242 -14.16 21.78 3.85
CA SER A 242 -14.08 21.39 5.25
C SER A 242 -13.94 22.62 6.15
N ALA A 243 -14.27 22.51 7.43
CA ALA A 243 -14.17 23.62 8.40
C ALA A 243 -12.74 24.17 8.52
N ASP A 244 -11.73 23.31 8.42
CA ASP A 244 -10.31 23.68 8.43
C ASP A 244 -9.79 24.21 7.09
N GLN A 245 -10.62 24.21 6.04
CA GLN A 245 -10.31 24.62 4.67
C GLN A 245 -9.14 23.86 4.01
N LYS A 246 -8.83 22.67 4.51
CA LYS A 246 -7.77 21.82 3.95
C LYS A 246 -8.29 20.73 3.03
N SER A 247 -9.61 20.53 2.99
CA SER A 247 -10.26 19.47 2.23
C SER A 247 -11.47 19.99 1.46
N ILE A 248 -11.83 19.27 0.40
CA ILE A 248 -13.04 19.48 -0.39
C ILE A 248 -13.95 18.29 -0.16
N ILE A 249 -15.23 18.56 0.07
CA ILE A 249 -16.24 17.54 0.32
C ILE A 249 -17.23 17.54 -0.84
N VAL A 250 -17.34 16.41 -1.49
CA VAL A 250 -18.34 16.13 -2.54
C VAL A 250 -19.50 15.42 -1.87
N ALA A 251 -20.69 16.01 -1.84
CA ALA A 251 -21.77 15.47 -1.03
C ALA A 251 -23.15 15.76 -1.59
N ASN A 252 -24.07 14.86 -1.26
CA ASN A 252 -25.50 15.13 -1.16
C ASN A 252 -26.00 14.68 0.23
N PRO A 253 -27.28 14.81 0.58
CA PRO A 253 -27.78 14.37 1.89
C PRO A 253 -27.57 12.90 2.23
N MET A 254 -27.28 12.02 1.25
CA MET A 254 -27.19 10.57 1.43
C MET A 254 -25.76 10.04 1.44
N VAL A 255 -24.82 10.69 0.74
CA VAL A 255 -23.44 10.24 0.60
C VAL A 255 -22.48 11.41 0.59
N SER A 256 -21.29 11.23 1.12
CA SER A 256 -20.21 12.22 0.99
C SER A 256 -18.85 11.54 0.87
N ARG A 257 -17.97 12.16 0.07
CA ARG A 257 -16.56 11.80 -0.07
C ARG A 257 -15.70 13.04 0.16
N THR A 258 -14.73 12.93 1.07
CA THR A 258 -13.83 14.01 1.45
C THR A 258 -12.46 13.80 0.80
N PHE A 259 -12.02 14.82 0.08
CA PHE A 259 -10.73 14.88 -0.56
C PHE A 259 -9.83 15.86 0.17
N ARG A 260 -8.76 15.38 0.81
CA ARG A 260 -7.68 16.21 1.30
C ARG A 260 -6.97 16.83 0.11
N ILE A 261 -6.58 18.12 0.21
CA ILE A 261 -5.91 18.86 -0.86
C ILE A 261 -4.42 19.07 -0.53
N PHE A 262 -4.10 19.24 0.73
CA PHE A 262 -2.74 19.48 1.19
C PHE A 262 -2.22 18.33 2.05
N PRO A 263 -1.00 17.79 1.75
CA PRO A 263 -0.03 18.22 0.75
C PRO A 263 -0.27 17.69 -0.68
N ASN A 264 -1.24 16.79 -0.87
CA ASN A 264 -1.69 16.29 -2.17
C ASN A 264 -3.13 15.77 -2.09
N LEU A 265 -3.74 15.56 -3.25
CA LEU A 265 -5.10 15.05 -3.37
C LEU A 265 -5.18 13.61 -2.86
N ALA A 266 -6.03 13.35 -1.88
CA ALA A 266 -6.33 12.00 -1.41
C ALA A 266 -7.70 11.93 -0.75
N THR A 267 -8.43 10.84 -0.97
CA THR A 267 -9.65 10.54 -0.20
C THR A 267 -9.29 10.24 1.25
N THR A 268 -9.85 11.00 2.18
CA THR A 268 -9.63 10.85 3.62
C THR A 268 -10.90 10.47 4.38
N ASN A 269 -12.05 10.53 3.73
CA ASN A 269 -13.29 10.03 4.30
C ASN A 269 -14.31 9.69 3.22
N PHE A 270 -15.16 8.69 3.47
CA PHE A 270 -16.26 8.29 2.62
C PHE A 270 -17.41 7.82 3.51
N ILE A 271 -18.49 8.57 3.54
CA ILE A 271 -19.57 8.41 4.54
C ILE A 271 -20.89 8.07 3.86
N ASN A 272 -21.53 7.02 4.35
CA ASN A 272 -22.97 6.85 4.17
C ASN A 272 -23.68 7.81 5.15
N ARG A 273 -24.18 8.94 4.65
CA ARG A 273 -24.77 9.99 5.49
C ARG A 273 -26.13 9.61 6.06
N MET A 274 -26.78 8.60 5.51
CA MET A 274 -28.06 8.08 6.04
C MET A 274 -27.85 7.26 7.31
N THR A 275 -26.72 6.53 7.42
CA THR A 275 -26.37 5.75 8.60
C THR A 275 -25.34 6.45 9.49
N GLY A 276 -24.62 7.43 8.97
CA GLY A 276 -23.48 8.07 9.64
C GLY A 276 -22.19 7.24 9.60
N GLU A 277 -22.19 6.12 8.89
CA GLU A 277 -21.07 5.19 8.83
C GLU A 277 -19.95 5.72 7.93
N SER A 278 -18.73 5.77 8.46
CA SER A 278 -17.51 6.00 7.68
C SER A 278 -17.01 4.66 7.14
N MET A 279 -16.88 4.57 5.83
CA MET A 279 -16.52 3.35 5.12
C MET A 279 -15.01 3.25 4.84
N LEU A 280 -14.21 4.29 5.13
CA LEU A 280 -12.79 4.31 4.79
C LEU A 280 -11.91 3.79 5.92
N ARG A 281 -11.10 2.76 5.63
CA ARG A 281 -10.12 2.19 6.55
C ARG A 281 -8.73 2.83 6.43
N ALA A 282 -8.33 3.19 5.22
CA ALA A 282 -6.99 3.70 4.95
C ALA A 282 -6.97 4.74 3.83
N VAL A 283 -5.98 5.63 3.90
CA VAL A 283 -5.69 6.61 2.84
C VAL A 283 -4.77 5.97 1.80
N SER A 284 -5.03 6.24 0.52
CA SER A 284 -4.22 5.78 -0.60
C SER A 284 -4.15 6.86 -1.69
N SER A 285 -3.65 6.49 -2.88
CA SER A 285 -3.80 7.30 -4.09
C SER A 285 -5.23 7.23 -4.61
N GLU A 286 -5.61 8.18 -5.45
CA GLU A 286 -6.91 8.15 -6.14
C GLU A 286 -6.96 7.11 -7.26
N GLY A 287 -5.84 6.59 -7.67
CA GLY A 287 -5.67 5.60 -8.69
C GLY A 287 -4.21 5.51 -9.11
N SER A 288 -3.94 4.74 -10.16
CA SER A 288 -2.60 4.66 -10.74
C SER A 288 -2.65 4.51 -12.26
N ILE A 289 -1.58 4.89 -12.89
CA ILE A 289 -1.35 4.70 -14.32
C ILE A 289 0.07 4.15 -14.53
N GLN A 290 0.21 3.18 -15.42
CA GLN A 290 1.51 2.69 -15.85
C GLN A 290 1.81 3.30 -17.22
N ILE A 291 2.89 4.06 -17.31
CA ILE A 291 3.35 4.75 -18.52
C ILE A 291 4.77 4.28 -18.81
N ASP A 292 5.00 3.77 -20.03
CA ASP A 292 6.31 3.29 -20.49
C ASP A 292 6.99 2.33 -19.48
N GLY A 293 6.20 1.39 -18.93
CA GLY A 293 6.64 0.38 -17.97
C GLY A 293 6.77 0.86 -16.51
N LYS A 294 6.62 2.16 -16.24
CA LYS A 294 6.72 2.73 -14.89
C LYS A 294 5.35 3.11 -14.33
N LYS A 295 5.10 2.70 -13.08
CA LYS A 295 3.85 2.99 -12.37
C LYS A 295 3.92 4.35 -11.67
N TRP A 296 2.87 5.14 -11.87
CA TRP A 296 2.68 6.45 -11.27
C TRP A 296 1.37 6.48 -10.50
N MET A 297 1.40 7.04 -9.30
CA MET A 297 0.20 7.21 -8.49
C MET A 297 -0.51 8.53 -8.86
N ILE A 298 -1.83 8.54 -8.81
CA ILE A 298 -2.62 9.75 -9.05
C ILE A 298 -3.01 10.32 -7.70
N GLY A 299 -2.35 11.44 -7.31
CA GLY A 299 -2.48 11.96 -5.97
C GLY A 299 -1.97 10.98 -4.92
N GLY A 300 -2.56 11.03 -3.74
CA GLY A 300 -2.31 10.11 -2.66
C GLY A 300 -1.39 10.64 -1.57
N LEU A 301 -1.60 10.10 -0.37
CA LEU A 301 -0.80 10.36 0.83
C LEU A 301 -0.31 9.04 1.41
N THR A 302 0.84 9.10 2.06
CA THR A 302 1.47 7.98 2.76
C THR A 302 1.86 8.39 4.17
N GLY A 303 2.08 7.41 5.06
CA GLY A 303 2.45 7.62 6.46
C GLY A 303 1.41 7.10 7.46
N GLN A 304 0.32 6.44 6.98
CA GLN A 304 -0.56 5.69 7.87
C GLN A 304 0.20 4.48 8.42
N PRO A 305 0.11 4.19 9.75
CA PRO A 305 0.63 2.97 10.31
C PRO A 305 0.02 1.74 9.64
N GLU A 306 0.86 0.77 9.32
CA GLU A 306 0.43 -0.45 8.65
C GLU A 306 -0.62 -1.20 9.49
N ARG A 307 -1.63 -1.75 8.82
CA ARG A 307 -2.79 -2.43 9.43
C ARG A 307 -3.59 -1.60 10.43
N GLY A 308 -3.28 -0.32 10.58
CA GLY A 308 -4.06 0.58 11.43
C GLY A 308 -5.33 1.05 10.74
N TYR A 309 -6.44 1.14 11.49
CA TYR A 309 -7.61 1.88 11.03
C TYR A 309 -7.29 3.37 11.05
N LEU A 310 -7.71 4.09 10.00
CA LEU A 310 -7.43 5.51 9.83
C LEU A 310 -7.87 6.34 11.04
N LYS A 311 -6.93 7.15 11.55
CA LYS A 311 -7.21 8.15 12.55
C LYS A 311 -6.97 9.55 11.98
N GLU A 312 -7.84 10.49 12.31
CA GLU A 312 -7.77 11.86 11.83
C GLU A 312 -6.42 12.53 12.16
N GLU A 313 -5.88 12.28 13.33
CA GLU A 313 -4.59 12.80 13.82
C GLU A 313 -3.38 12.36 12.96
N TRP A 314 -3.51 11.28 12.18
CA TRP A 314 -2.45 10.82 11.29
C TRP A 314 -2.43 11.59 9.98
N ILE A 315 -3.58 12.06 9.50
CA ILE A 315 -3.72 12.76 8.22
C ILE A 315 -2.81 13.99 8.18
N GLU A 316 -2.69 14.72 9.28
CA GLU A 316 -1.85 15.92 9.39
C GLU A 316 -0.34 15.64 9.24
N LYS A 317 0.08 14.40 9.48
CA LYS A 317 1.48 13.97 9.40
C LYS A 317 1.80 13.22 8.10
N MET A 318 0.79 12.92 7.29
CA MET A 318 0.98 12.22 6.03
C MET A 318 1.68 13.10 5.00
N THR A 319 2.45 12.47 4.16
CA THR A 319 3.22 13.11 3.08
C THR A 319 2.77 12.60 1.71
N THR A 320 3.14 13.31 0.67
CA THR A 320 2.85 12.94 -0.71
C THR A 320 3.52 11.62 -1.07
N ILE A 321 2.81 10.73 -1.76
CA ILE A 321 3.37 9.49 -2.28
C ILE A 321 4.48 9.81 -3.30
N PRO A 322 5.65 9.15 -3.25
CA PRO A 322 6.65 9.26 -4.31
C PRO A 322 6.10 8.85 -5.67
N GLU A 323 6.67 9.43 -6.72
CA GLU A 323 6.25 9.13 -8.10
C GLU A 323 4.73 9.25 -8.30
N SER A 324 4.15 10.31 -7.75
CA SER A 324 2.74 10.63 -7.88
C SER A 324 2.53 11.94 -8.66
N PHE A 325 1.37 12.01 -9.32
CA PHE A 325 0.86 13.26 -9.85
C PHE A 325 0.43 14.17 -8.69
N LEU A 326 0.78 15.45 -8.78
CA LEU A 326 0.50 16.46 -7.76
C LEU A 326 -0.69 17.32 -8.17
N ILE A 327 -1.62 17.56 -7.25
CA ILE A 327 -2.74 18.47 -7.50
C ILE A 327 -2.24 19.89 -7.79
N GLU A 328 -2.78 20.49 -8.83
CA GLU A 328 -2.42 21.82 -9.29
C GLU A 328 -3.61 22.79 -9.27
N ASP A 329 -4.79 22.28 -9.62
CA ASP A 329 -6.01 23.10 -9.72
C ASP A 329 -7.27 22.23 -9.57
N PHE A 330 -8.43 22.89 -9.45
CA PHE A 330 -9.73 22.27 -9.61
C PHE A 330 -10.75 23.23 -10.20
N GLU A 331 -11.79 22.69 -10.82
CA GLU A 331 -12.96 23.44 -11.31
C GLU A 331 -14.25 22.69 -10.94
N ILE A 332 -15.36 23.43 -10.85
CA ILE A 332 -16.65 22.89 -10.51
C ILE A 332 -17.64 23.21 -11.62
N LEU A 333 -18.30 22.20 -12.14
CA LEU A 333 -19.24 22.29 -13.26
C LEU A 333 -20.55 21.55 -12.94
N PRO A 334 -21.64 21.90 -13.62
CA PRO A 334 -22.81 21.04 -13.61
C PRO A 334 -22.51 19.72 -14.33
N ILE A 335 -23.17 18.63 -13.91
CA ILE A 335 -23.05 17.34 -14.59
C ILE A 335 -23.48 17.48 -16.05
N LYS A 336 -22.70 16.86 -16.95
CA LYS A 336 -23.02 16.65 -18.35
C LYS A 336 -23.04 15.17 -18.66
N GLU A 337 -23.98 14.75 -19.50
CA GLU A 337 -23.98 13.39 -20.02
C GLU A 337 -22.80 13.20 -20.98
N ASP A 338 -21.87 12.31 -20.65
CA ASP A 338 -20.68 12.01 -21.48
C ASP A 338 -21.00 11.03 -22.60
N ILE A 339 -21.99 10.17 -22.38
CA ILE A 339 -22.33 9.06 -23.27
C ILE A 339 -23.75 9.26 -23.76
N LYS A 340 -23.91 9.32 -25.07
CA LYS A 340 -25.23 9.24 -25.71
C LYS A 340 -25.65 7.78 -25.78
N TRP A 341 -26.61 7.40 -25.00
CA TRP A 341 -27.15 6.05 -25.00
C TRP A 341 -28.64 6.03 -25.42
N ALA A 342 -29.01 4.99 -26.15
CA ALA A 342 -30.40 4.80 -26.54
C ALA A 342 -31.16 4.25 -25.33
N ARG A 343 -32.20 4.96 -24.89
CA ARG A 343 -33.05 4.48 -23.80
C ARG A 343 -33.75 3.20 -24.22
N SER A 344 -33.60 2.17 -23.41
CA SER A 344 -34.40 0.96 -23.58
C SER A 344 -35.84 1.20 -23.16
N ARG A 345 -36.74 0.32 -23.57
CA ARG A 345 -38.16 0.34 -23.16
C ARG A 345 -38.37 0.30 -21.63
N TRP A 346 -37.34 -0.07 -20.85
CA TRP A 346 -37.38 -0.12 -19.39
C TRP A 346 -37.12 1.22 -18.73
N ALA A 347 -36.50 2.16 -19.42
CA ALA A 347 -36.20 3.47 -18.87
C ALA A 347 -37.46 4.37 -18.90
N LEU A 348 -38.20 4.38 -17.81
CA LEU A 348 -39.40 5.19 -17.64
C LEU A 348 -39.07 6.68 -17.48
N ASN A 349 -37.95 7.00 -16.83
CA ASN A 349 -37.52 8.37 -16.60
C ASN A 349 -36.82 8.94 -17.82
N LYS A 350 -37.25 10.09 -18.33
CA LYS A 350 -36.68 10.81 -19.47
C LYS A 350 -35.87 12.03 -19.06
N GLU A 351 -35.81 12.33 -17.76
CA GLU A 351 -35.07 13.47 -17.27
C GLU A 351 -33.57 13.17 -17.31
N ALA A 352 -32.76 14.16 -17.71
CA ALA A 352 -31.33 14.09 -17.61
C ALA A 352 -30.91 14.07 -16.13
N ALA A 353 -29.85 13.35 -15.82
CA ALA A 353 -29.27 13.37 -14.47
C ALA A 353 -28.79 14.78 -14.12
N THR A 354 -29.12 15.23 -12.92
CA THR A 354 -28.65 16.53 -12.38
C THR A 354 -27.72 16.32 -11.19
N GLY A 355 -26.87 17.30 -10.94
CA GLY A 355 -25.89 17.29 -9.86
C GLY A 355 -24.71 18.20 -10.18
N CYS A 356 -23.60 17.98 -9.53
CA CYS A 356 -22.37 18.72 -9.78
C CYS A 356 -21.18 17.79 -9.96
N GLU A 357 -20.20 18.28 -10.68
CA GLU A 357 -18.92 17.63 -10.93
C GLU A 357 -17.79 18.54 -10.46
N ILE A 358 -16.82 18.00 -9.75
CA ILE A 358 -15.53 18.64 -9.54
C ILE A 358 -14.47 17.91 -10.37
N ILE A 359 -13.64 18.69 -11.03
CA ILE A 359 -12.54 18.20 -11.84
C ILE A 359 -11.24 18.65 -11.19
N PHE A 360 -10.50 17.72 -10.62
CA PHE A 360 -9.18 17.98 -10.08
C PHE A 360 -8.13 17.81 -11.18
N THR A 361 -7.28 18.80 -11.37
CA THR A 361 -6.16 18.76 -12.31
C THR A 361 -4.89 18.40 -11.56
N LEU A 362 -4.24 17.31 -11.95
CA LEU A 362 -2.99 16.85 -11.36
C LEU A 362 -1.92 16.80 -12.43
N ARG A 363 -0.74 17.33 -12.13
CA ARG A 363 0.42 17.35 -13.03
C ARG A 363 1.43 16.29 -12.64
N GLY A 364 2.03 15.64 -13.64
CA GLY A 364 3.15 14.74 -13.43
C GLY A 364 4.43 15.50 -13.03
N ASP A 365 5.38 14.78 -12.46
CA ASP A 365 6.70 15.29 -12.07
C ASP A 365 7.78 14.73 -13.02
N LYS A 366 8.94 15.37 -13.05
CA LYS A 366 10.14 14.94 -13.80
C LYS A 366 9.83 14.62 -15.27
N GLU A 367 9.95 13.35 -15.67
CA GLU A 367 9.71 12.87 -17.03
C GLU A 367 8.25 13.05 -17.49
N LEU A 368 7.30 13.18 -16.57
CA LEU A 368 5.88 13.39 -16.88
C LEU A 368 5.39 14.83 -16.64
N LYS A 369 6.28 15.81 -16.53
CA LYS A 369 5.92 17.23 -16.30
C LYS A 369 4.95 17.81 -17.34
N ASP A 370 4.93 17.25 -18.55
CA ASP A 370 4.06 17.64 -19.64
C ASP A 370 2.80 16.76 -19.76
N VAL A 371 2.57 15.89 -18.77
CA VAL A 371 1.39 15.03 -18.69
C VAL A 371 0.51 15.51 -17.53
N THR A 372 -0.77 15.62 -17.80
CA THR A 372 -1.78 16.03 -16.82
C THR A 372 -2.84 14.94 -16.72
N VAL A 373 -3.27 14.65 -15.50
CA VAL A 373 -4.44 13.81 -15.22
C VAL A 373 -5.55 14.72 -14.69
N LYS A 374 -6.72 14.63 -15.29
CA LYS A 374 -7.94 15.22 -14.76
C LYS A 374 -8.79 14.15 -14.10
N LEU A 375 -8.98 14.28 -12.80
CA LEU A 375 -9.86 13.42 -12.02
C LEU A 375 -11.22 14.10 -11.92
N HIS A 376 -12.20 13.52 -12.58
CA HIS A 376 -13.60 13.93 -12.54
C HIS A 376 -14.33 13.17 -11.42
N VAL A 377 -14.99 13.89 -10.55
CA VAL A 377 -15.81 13.33 -9.48
C VAL A 377 -17.18 13.98 -9.54
N SER A 378 -18.19 13.20 -9.94
CA SER A 378 -19.57 13.65 -10.05
C SER A 378 -20.39 13.14 -8.89
N VAL A 379 -21.24 13.98 -8.32
CA VAL A 379 -22.25 13.62 -7.32
C VAL A 379 -23.63 14.03 -7.83
N TYR A 380 -24.57 13.12 -7.71
CA TYR A 380 -25.90 13.27 -8.31
C TYR A 380 -26.94 13.77 -7.32
N ASP A 381 -27.90 14.55 -7.82
CA ASP A 381 -29.09 14.90 -7.07
C ASP A 381 -29.96 13.64 -6.85
N LYS A 382 -30.66 13.56 -5.74
CA LYS A 382 -31.72 12.57 -5.43
C LYS A 382 -31.28 11.11 -5.30
N ILE A 383 -30.02 10.74 -5.59
CA ILE A 383 -29.51 9.37 -5.49
C ILE A 383 -28.14 9.33 -4.80
N PRO A 384 -27.83 8.30 -4.00
CA PRO A 384 -26.55 8.17 -3.28
C PRO A 384 -25.45 7.65 -4.20
N VAL A 385 -25.15 8.35 -5.30
CA VAL A 385 -24.16 7.93 -6.29
C VAL A 385 -23.07 8.97 -6.43
N ILE A 386 -21.84 8.49 -6.38
CA ILE A 386 -20.62 9.22 -6.76
C ILE A 386 -19.98 8.47 -7.92
N ARG A 387 -19.75 9.16 -9.03
CA ARG A 387 -19.03 8.63 -10.20
C ARG A 387 -17.66 9.24 -10.28
N LYS A 388 -16.69 8.45 -10.67
CA LYS A 388 -15.30 8.86 -10.83
C LYS A 388 -14.75 8.41 -12.18
N ARG A 389 -13.99 9.26 -12.86
CA ARG A 389 -13.28 8.94 -14.10
C ARG A 389 -11.98 9.73 -14.22
N PHE A 390 -11.04 9.21 -14.99
CA PHE A 390 -9.81 9.92 -15.36
C PHE A 390 -9.83 10.33 -16.82
N GLU A 391 -9.20 11.47 -17.07
CA GLU A 391 -8.82 11.95 -18.39
C GLU A 391 -7.32 12.24 -18.37
N LEU A 392 -6.56 11.60 -19.26
CA LEU A 392 -5.13 11.84 -19.42
C LEU A 392 -4.91 12.81 -20.57
N VAL A 393 -4.14 13.87 -20.33
CA VAL A 393 -3.78 14.87 -21.34
C VAL A 393 -2.27 14.92 -21.46
N ASN A 394 -1.75 14.55 -22.64
CA ASN A 394 -0.34 14.69 -22.98
C ASN A 394 -0.12 15.99 -23.75
N HIS A 395 0.59 16.92 -23.13
CA HIS A 395 0.95 18.22 -23.73
C HIS A 395 2.30 18.18 -24.46
N SER A 396 3.03 17.07 -24.37
CA SER A 396 4.30 16.91 -25.06
C SER A 396 4.09 16.56 -26.54
N VAL A 397 5.13 16.76 -27.35
CA VAL A 397 5.15 16.33 -28.75
C VAL A 397 5.45 14.82 -28.91
N LEU A 398 5.92 14.18 -27.83
CA LEU A 398 6.24 12.76 -27.82
C LEU A 398 5.03 11.95 -27.35
N PRO A 399 4.72 10.81 -27.98
CA PRO A 399 3.69 9.91 -27.48
C PRO A 399 4.11 9.29 -26.15
N VAL A 400 3.15 8.91 -25.33
CA VAL A 400 3.33 8.10 -24.14
C VAL A 400 2.54 6.80 -24.31
N ASN A 401 3.12 5.65 -23.90
CA ASN A 401 2.43 4.38 -23.92
C ASN A 401 1.75 4.16 -22.58
N ILE A 402 0.45 3.93 -22.60
CA ILE A 402 -0.32 3.56 -21.42
C ILE A 402 -0.39 2.04 -21.37
N ASP A 403 0.33 1.43 -20.43
CA ASP A 403 0.40 -0.03 -20.30
C ASP A 403 -0.73 -0.56 -19.44
N ALA A 404 -1.09 0.17 -18.38
CA ALA A 404 -2.17 -0.19 -17.46
C ALA A 404 -2.68 1.05 -16.72
N PHE A 405 -3.91 0.96 -16.22
CA PHE A 405 -4.47 1.98 -15.33
C PHE A 405 -5.40 1.33 -14.30
N GLN A 406 -5.52 1.99 -13.15
CA GLN A 406 -6.46 1.65 -12.10
C GLN A 406 -7.17 2.92 -11.66
N VAL A 407 -8.50 2.92 -11.76
CA VAL A 407 -9.32 4.13 -11.60
C VAL A 407 -9.66 4.41 -10.14
N GLU A 408 -9.60 3.40 -9.29
CA GLU A 408 -9.96 3.53 -7.88
C GLU A 408 -9.07 2.68 -6.98
N TYR A 409 -8.67 3.27 -5.85
CA TYR A 409 -8.08 2.60 -4.71
C TYR A 409 -8.82 3.07 -3.45
N LEU A 410 -9.81 2.30 -3.01
CA LEU A 410 -10.52 2.56 -1.77
C LEU A 410 -10.32 1.38 -0.81
N ALA A 411 -9.63 1.62 0.29
CA ALA A 411 -9.55 0.68 1.38
C ALA A 411 -10.80 0.85 2.25
N PHE A 412 -11.77 -0.02 2.10
CA PHE A 412 -12.96 -0.03 2.94
C PHE A 412 -12.69 -0.67 4.30
N SER A 413 -13.48 -0.23 5.29
CA SER A 413 -13.61 -0.96 6.55
C SER A 413 -14.35 -2.26 6.27
N GLU A 414 -13.68 -3.37 6.43
CA GLU A 414 -14.33 -4.67 6.46
C GLU A 414 -14.97 -4.88 7.83
N PRO A 415 -16.22 -5.35 7.92
CA PRO A 415 -16.71 -5.85 9.19
C PRO A 415 -15.82 -7.01 9.63
N GLU A 416 -15.40 -7.01 10.90
CA GLU A 416 -14.58 -8.10 11.42
C GLU A 416 -15.27 -9.43 11.15
N SER A 417 -14.65 -10.24 10.30
CA SER A 417 -15.04 -11.64 10.17
C SER A 417 -14.70 -12.31 11.48
N PRO A 418 -15.68 -12.87 12.22
CA PRO A 418 -15.35 -13.75 13.32
C PRO A 418 -14.61 -14.94 12.72
N GLY A 419 -13.30 -15.05 12.97
CA GLY A 419 -12.46 -16.12 12.43
C GLY A 419 -13.17 -17.47 12.53
N GLY A 420 -13.47 -18.11 11.41
CA GLY A 420 -14.23 -19.35 11.33
C GLY A 420 -15.75 -19.19 11.50
N GLY A 421 -16.31 -17.98 11.34
CA GLY A 421 -17.76 -17.73 11.46
C GLY A 421 -18.57 -18.19 10.25
N ASP A 422 -19.88 -18.22 10.43
CA ASP A 422 -20.86 -18.51 9.38
C ASP A 422 -20.91 -17.33 8.36
N PRO A 423 -20.50 -17.52 7.09
CA PRO A 423 -20.49 -16.46 6.08
C PRO A 423 -21.84 -15.77 5.86
N THR A 424 -22.95 -16.47 6.17
CA THR A 424 -24.30 -15.90 6.02
C THR A 424 -24.61 -14.82 7.06
N LYS A 425 -23.76 -14.67 8.08
CA LYS A 425 -23.90 -13.68 9.15
C LYS A 425 -22.95 -12.49 8.99
N PHE A 426 -22.13 -12.47 7.94
CA PHE A 426 -21.27 -11.34 7.68
C PHE A 426 -22.10 -10.11 7.26
N LEU A 427 -21.84 -9.00 7.95
CA LEU A 427 -22.38 -7.70 7.55
C LEU A 427 -21.54 -7.21 6.36
N LEU A 428 -22.10 -7.34 5.17
CA LEU A 428 -21.48 -6.76 3.97
C LEU A 428 -21.45 -5.24 4.07
N PRO A 429 -20.39 -4.57 3.54
CA PRO A 429 -20.37 -3.12 3.44
C PRO A 429 -21.58 -2.66 2.61
N ASN A 430 -22.27 -1.63 3.10
CA ASN A 430 -23.45 -1.07 2.43
C ASN A 430 -23.04 -0.14 1.27
N ILE A 431 -22.34 -0.73 0.28
CA ILE A 431 -21.85 -0.06 -0.91
C ILE A 431 -22.00 -0.98 -2.11
N HIS A 432 -22.39 -0.40 -3.24
CA HIS A 432 -22.39 -1.05 -4.54
C HIS A 432 -21.41 -0.34 -5.47
N ILE A 433 -20.57 -1.10 -6.16
CA ILE A 433 -19.53 -0.58 -7.05
C ILE A 433 -19.75 -1.15 -8.44
N GLU A 434 -19.79 -0.26 -9.43
CA GLU A 434 -19.86 -0.63 -10.84
C GLU A 434 -18.77 0.07 -11.65
N SER A 435 -18.36 -0.55 -12.74
CA SER A 435 -17.42 -0.02 -13.71
C SER A 435 -18.09 0.07 -15.08
N ASP A 436 -17.81 1.14 -15.83
CA ASP A 436 -18.22 1.26 -17.22
C ASP A 436 -17.45 0.29 -18.15
N TYR A 437 -16.50 -0.49 -17.61
CA TYR A 437 -15.76 -1.50 -18.34
C TYR A 437 -16.57 -2.79 -18.44
N ALA A 438 -16.94 -3.18 -19.67
CA ALA A 438 -17.87 -4.27 -19.94
C ALA A 438 -17.36 -5.68 -19.61
N CYS A 439 -16.06 -5.85 -19.38
CA CYS A 439 -15.41 -7.12 -19.07
C CYS A 439 -15.01 -7.23 -17.58
N GLY A 440 -15.73 -6.55 -16.72
CA GLY A 440 -15.52 -6.65 -15.27
C GLY A 440 -15.74 -8.09 -14.79
N GLY A 441 -14.84 -8.60 -13.95
CA GLY A 441 -14.99 -9.83 -13.19
C GLY A 441 -15.28 -9.49 -11.74
N SER A 442 -16.13 -10.30 -11.10
CA SER A 442 -16.23 -10.33 -9.64
C SER A 442 -15.37 -11.48 -9.12
N PHE A 443 -14.63 -11.23 -8.06
CA PHE A 443 -13.93 -12.31 -7.35
C PHE A 443 -14.96 -13.15 -6.59
N THR A 444 -14.77 -14.46 -6.62
CA THR A 444 -15.50 -15.37 -5.75
C THR A 444 -14.79 -15.46 -4.41
N GLU A 445 -15.47 -15.92 -3.37
CA GLU A 445 -14.90 -16.16 -2.03
C GLU A 445 -13.60 -17.00 -2.08
N LYS A 446 -13.50 -17.94 -3.03
CA LYS A 446 -12.31 -18.78 -3.25
C LYS A 446 -11.12 -18.04 -3.88
N GLU A 447 -11.32 -16.87 -4.45
CA GLU A 447 -10.29 -16.07 -5.13
C GLU A 447 -9.76 -14.94 -4.24
N THR A 448 -10.36 -14.76 -3.05
CA THR A 448 -9.97 -13.73 -2.07
C THR A 448 -9.24 -14.28 -0.85
N ASP A 449 -9.09 -15.59 -0.73
CA ASP A 449 -8.34 -16.27 0.34
C ASP A 449 -6.83 -16.35 0.06
#